data_7b98d1ca7543047e48c19fb93a8e7281
#
_entry.id   7b98d1ca7543047e48c19fb93a8e7281
#
_cell.length_a   1.000
_cell.length_b   1.000
_cell.length_c   1.000
_cell.angle_alpha   90.00
_cell.angle_beta   90.00
_cell.angle_gamma   90.00
#
_symmetry.space_group_name_H-M   'P 1'
#
loop_
_entity.id
_entity.type
_entity.pdbx_description
1 polymer ?
#
loop_
_entity_poly.entity_id
_entity_poly.type
_entity_poly.pdbx_seq_one_letter_code
_entity_poly.pdbx_strand_id
1 'polypeptide(L)'
;SNLYDIFAKSHIKHLKNSRFKDLINDEIISNIMFISNNLSCDQINDLYGISDCYVSPYLAEGFGLTPLEASSSGTPIVVTKGGSTDDYFSPTMGLQISSKLTKEKNMSYLRPNINSLVENINLIIDNPKNYGGRTSHNLIAEEFSVKKSVQKLFNEINS
;
A
#
# COMPACT_ATOMS: atom_id res chain seq x y z
N SER A 1 14.64 -19.35 19.30
CA SER A 1 13.53 -19.05 18.36
C SER A 1 13.36 -17.55 18.28
N ASN A 2 13.54 -17.01 17.10
CA ASN A 2 13.46 -15.58 16.84
C ASN A 2 11.99 -15.14 17.03
N LEU A 3 11.75 -13.94 17.57
CA LEU A 3 10.42 -13.33 17.70
C LEU A 3 9.64 -13.39 16.37
N TYR A 4 10.33 -13.31 15.26
CA TYR A 4 9.85 -13.49 13.89
C TYR A 4 9.14 -14.84 13.69
N ASP A 5 9.78 -15.95 14.09
CA ASP A 5 9.18 -17.29 13.94
C ASP A 5 7.90 -17.43 14.76
N ILE A 6 7.85 -16.80 15.93
CA ILE A 6 6.68 -16.83 16.81
C ILE A 6 5.55 -16.01 16.19
N PHE A 7 5.85 -14.83 15.63
CA PHE A 7 4.88 -13.95 15.01
C PHE A 7 4.30 -14.56 13.73
N ALA A 8 5.17 -15.05 12.83
CA ALA A 8 4.78 -15.74 11.61
C ALA A 8 3.94 -16.99 11.91
N LYS A 9 4.38 -17.85 12.84
CA LYS A 9 3.64 -19.05 13.27
C LYS A 9 2.29 -18.72 13.89
N SER A 10 2.19 -17.64 14.68
CA SER A 10 0.93 -17.17 15.26
C SER A 10 -0.05 -16.72 14.20
N HIS A 11 0.39 -15.94 13.21
CA HIS A 11 -0.44 -15.46 12.10
C HIS A 11 -0.89 -16.61 11.20
N ILE A 12 0.03 -17.51 10.83
CA ILE A 12 -0.29 -18.72 10.05
C ILE A 12 -1.31 -19.58 10.81
N LYS A 13 -1.12 -19.78 12.12
CA LYS A 13 -2.08 -20.51 12.96
C LYS A 13 -3.44 -19.83 13.00
N HIS A 14 -3.46 -18.49 13.09
CA HIS A 14 -4.72 -17.72 13.05
C HIS A 14 -5.41 -17.88 11.69
N LEU A 15 -4.70 -17.77 10.59
CA LEU A 15 -5.23 -17.97 9.25
C LEU A 15 -5.80 -19.39 9.07
N LYS A 16 -5.05 -20.43 9.48
CA LYS A 16 -5.49 -21.84 9.42
C LYS A 16 -6.72 -22.13 10.30
N ASN A 17 -6.97 -21.34 11.34
CA ASN A 17 -8.15 -21.46 12.23
C ASN A 17 -9.26 -20.47 11.90
N SER A 18 -9.08 -19.62 10.89
CA SER A 18 -10.05 -18.62 10.47
C SER A 18 -11.15 -19.22 9.60
N ARG A 19 -12.16 -18.41 9.28
CA ARG A 19 -13.18 -18.76 8.27
C ARG A 19 -12.61 -19.02 6.87
N PHE A 20 -11.33 -18.72 6.64
CA PHE A 20 -10.62 -18.91 5.39
C PHE A 20 -9.75 -20.16 5.37
N LYS A 21 -9.84 -21.02 6.42
CA LYS A 21 -9.01 -22.22 6.56
C LYS A 21 -8.99 -23.12 5.31
N ASP A 22 -10.13 -23.21 4.61
CA ASP A 22 -10.28 -24.08 3.44
C ASP A 22 -9.62 -23.49 2.17
N LEU A 23 -9.29 -22.18 2.20
CA LEU A 23 -8.60 -21.46 1.12
C LEU A 23 -7.08 -21.38 1.36
N ILE A 24 -6.62 -21.72 2.58
CA ILE A 24 -5.21 -21.58 2.96
C ILE A 24 -4.57 -22.96 3.05
N ASN A 25 -3.77 -23.28 2.06
CA ASN A 25 -2.96 -24.48 2.01
C ASN A 25 -1.48 -24.17 2.21
N ASP A 26 -0.65 -25.21 2.31
CA ASP A 26 0.78 -25.05 2.56
C ASP A 26 1.52 -24.40 1.37
N GLU A 27 1.01 -24.54 0.15
CA GLU A 27 1.54 -23.89 -1.05
C GLU A 27 1.35 -22.36 -0.97
N ILE A 28 0.16 -21.88 -0.61
CA ILE A 28 -0.10 -20.45 -0.41
C ILE A 28 0.80 -19.91 0.70
N ILE A 29 0.91 -20.64 1.83
CA ILE A 29 1.73 -20.22 2.97
C ILE A 29 3.21 -20.13 2.59
N SER A 30 3.72 -21.05 1.78
CA SER A 30 5.13 -21.05 1.35
C SER A 30 5.51 -19.82 0.50
N ASN A 31 4.51 -19.17 -0.13
CA ASN A 31 4.70 -17.96 -0.93
C ASN A 31 4.52 -16.65 -0.12
N ILE A 32 4.26 -16.74 1.19
CA ILE A 32 4.13 -15.57 2.06
C ILE A 32 5.41 -15.39 2.87
N MET A 33 6.06 -14.25 2.73
CA MET A 33 7.20 -13.85 3.55
C MET A 33 6.78 -12.80 4.57
N PHE A 34 7.05 -13.04 5.84
CA PHE A 34 6.85 -12.07 6.91
C PHE A 34 8.17 -11.40 7.27
N ILE A 35 8.25 -10.09 7.14
CA ILE A 35 9.41 -9.29 7.55
C ILE A 35 9.06 -8.58 8.84
N SER A 36 9.67 -8.99 9.95
CA SER A 36 9.42 -8.45 11.30
C SER A 36 10.63 -7.71 11.89
N ASN A 37 11.74 -7.69 11.18
CA ASN A 37 12.93 -6.95 11.60
C ASN A 37 12.76 -5.46 11.31
N ASN A 38 13.41 -4.62 12.12
CA ASN A 38 13.54 -3.21 11.77
C ASN A 38 14.41 -3.09 10.51
N LEU A 39 13.84 -2.53 9.47
CA LEU A 39 14.55 -2.22 8.24
C LEU A 39 15.04 -0.77 8.27
N SER A 40 16.22 -0.52 7.71
CA SER A 40 16.67 0.85 7.42
C SER A 40 15.85 1.45 6.28
N CYS A 41 15.90 2.78 6.14
CA CYS A 41 15.24 3.46 5.01
C CYS A 41 15.71 2.93 3.66
N ASP A 42 17.01 2.64 3.51
CA ASP A 42 17.57 2.08 2.28
C ASP A 42 17.01 0.68 1.99
N GLN A 43 16.93 -0.18 3.00
CA GLN A 43 16.34 -1.51 2.87
C GLN A 43 14.86 -1.47 2.51
N ILE A 44 14.10 -0.51 3.06
CA ILE A 44 12.69 -0.32 2.70
C ILE A 44 12.58 0.16 1.25
N ASN A 45 13.44 1.11 0.84
CA ASN A 45 13.47 1.58 -0.52
C ASN A 45 13.83 0.48 -1.53
N ASP A 46 14.83 -0.35 -1.19
CA ASP A 46 15.21 -1.51 -2.00
C ASP A 46 14.05 -2.51 -2.11
N LEU A 47 13.33 -2.76 -1.00
CA LEU A 47 12.16 -3.64 -0.98
C LEU A 47 11.04 -3.12 -1.90
N TYR A 48 10.77 -1.81 -1.88
CA TYR A 48 9.85 -1.22 -2.84
C TYR A 48 10.37 -1.42 -4.27
N GLY A 49 11.64 -1.10 -4.54
CA GLY A 49 12.22 -1.14 -5.88
C GLY A 49 12.24 -2.53 -6.55
N ILE A 50 12.25 -3.62 -5.77
CA ILE A 50 12.17 -5.00 -6.29
C ILE A 50 10.75 -5.55 -6.35
N SER A 51 9.75 -4.81 -5.84
CA SER A 51 8.36 -5.26 -5.79
C SER A 51 7.64 -4.91 -7.09
N ASP A 52 6.83 -5.84 -7.60
CA ASP A 52 5.97 -5.61 -8.76
C ASP A 52 4.85 -4.61 -8.48
N CYS A 53 4.33 -4.62 -7.26
CA CYS A 53 3.39 -3.60 -6.78
C CYS A 53 3.33 -3.56 -5.26
N TYR A 54 2.93 -2.40 -4.73
CA TYR A 54 2.59 -2.19 -3.32
C TYR A 54 1.06 -2.20 -3.16
N VAL A 55 0.55 -3.00 -2.23
CA VAL A 55 -0.89 -3.20 -2.04
C VAL A 55 -1.32 -2.76 -0.65
N SER A 56 -2.24 -1.79 -0.57
CA SER A 56 -2.81 -1.29 0.69
C SER A 56 -4.33 -1.18 0.64
N PRO A 57 -5.07 -2.28 0.92
CA PRO A 57 -6.52 -2.29 0.98
C PRO A 57 -7.03 -1.80 2.35
N TYR A 58 -6.66 -0.59 2.73
CA TYR A 58 -6.99 -0.05 4.05
C TYR A 58 -8.50 0.22 4.22
N LEU A 59 -8.96 0.13 5.46
CA LEU A 59 -10.31 0.52 5.88
C LEU A 59 -10.37 2.00 6.29
N ALA A 60 -9.30 2.48 6.90
CA ALA A 60 -9.07 3.87 7.26
C ALA A 60 -7.56 4.12 7.26
N GLU A 61 -7.16 5.31 6.85
CA GLU A 61 -5.76 5.73 6.76
C GLU A 61 -5.68 7.23 7.07
N GLY A 62 -4.63 7.66 7.75
CA GLY A 62 -4.43 9.06 8.08
C GLY A 62 -4.03 9.89 6.86
N PHE A 63 -2.91 9.58 6.24
CA PHE A 63 -2.40 10.22 5.02
C PHE A 63 -1.95 9.19 3.96
N GLY A 64 -1.41 8.06 4.41
CA GLY A 64 -0.88 7.04 3.52
C GLY A 64 0.57 7.30 3.11
N LEU A 65 1.45 7.49 4.09
CA LEU A 65 2.89 7.70 3.82
C LEU A 65 3.51 6.51 3.11
N THR A 66 3.16 5.28 3.51
CA THR A 66 3.75 4.06 2.92
C THR A 66 3.39 3.86 1.43
N PRO A 67 2.14 4.08 0.96
CA PRO A 67 1.87 4.10 -0.48
C PRO A 67 2.61 5.24 -1.20
N LEU A 68 2.77 6.40 -0.57
CA LEU A 68 3.50 7.52 -1.15
C LEU A 68 5.00 7.20 -1.30
N GLU A 69 5.61 6.57 -0.28
CA GLU A 69 7.00 6.09 -0.31
C GLU A 69 7.21 5.05 -1.41
N ALA A 70 6.33 4.04 -1.50
CA ALA A 70 6.38 3.04 -2.55
C ALA A 70 6.30 3.68 -3.95
N SER A 71 5.37 4.62 -4.15
CA SER A 71 5.22 5.34 -5.40
C SER A 71 6.43 6.22 -5.71
N SER A 72 7.07 6.82 -4.69
CA SER A 72 8.30 7.60 -4.85
C SER A 72 9.50 6.75 -5.28
N SER A 73 9.50 5.48 -4.93
CA SER A 73 10.50 4.49 -5.37
C SER A 73 10.22 3.96 -6.79
N GLY A 74 9.11 4.39 -7.41
CA GLY A 74 8.68 3.96 -8.73
C GLY A 74 7.84 2.68 -8.72
N THR A 75 7.52 2.14 -7.56
CA THR A 75 6.69 0.93 -7.42
C THR A 75 5.22 1.28 -7.67
N PRO A 76 4.52 0.56 -8.57
CA PRO A 76 3.09 0.72 -8.75
C PRO A 76 2.31 0.48 -7.44
N ILE A 77 1.28 1.29 -7.17
CA ILE A 77 0.47 1.15 -5.97
C ILE A 77 -0.97 0.72 -6.26
N VAL A 78 -1.51 -0.14 -5.39
CA VAL A 78 -2.93 -0.54 -5.38
C VAL A 78 -3.52 -0.16 -4.03
N VAL A 79 -4.33 0.89 -3.99
CA VAL A 79 -4.81 1.52 -2.74
C VAL A 79 -6.33 1.65 -2.72
N THR A 80 -6.94 1.74 -1.53
CA THR A 80 -8.39 1.92 -1.40
C THR A 80 -8.81 3.32 -1.88
N LYS A 81 -9.80 3.39 -2.76
CA LYS A 81 -10.44 4.63 -3.21
C LYS A 81 -11.38 5.20 -2.15
N GLY A 82 -11.48 6.52 -2.07
CA GLY A 82 -12.42 7.22 -1.18
C GLY A 82 -11.83 7.61 0.17
N GLY A 83 -10.52 7.49 0.34
CA GLY A 83 -9.80 7.84 1.57
C GLY A 83 -8.67 8.85 1.33
N SER A 84 -7.80 8.98 2.31
CA SER A 84 -6.73 9.99 2.33
C SER A 84 -5.75 9.90 1.17
N THR A 85 -5.54 8.73 0.60
CA THR A 85 -4.67 8.59 -0.59
C THR A 85 -5.23 9.30 -1.82
N ASP A 86 -6.53 9.61 -1.88
CA ASP A 86 -7.14 10.35 -2.99
C ASP A 86 -6.57 11.78 -3.10
N ASP A 87 -6.05 12.34 -2.00
CA ASP A 87 -5.47 13.68 -1.96
C ASP A 87 -4.20 13.83 -2.83
N TYR A 88 -3.52 12.71 -3.09
CA TYR A 88 -2.29 12.72 -3.90
C TYR A 88 -2.27 11.70 -5.04
N PHE A 89 -3.24 10.80 -5.10
CA PHE A 89 -3.25 9.72 -6.09
C PHE A 89 -3.32 10.26 -7.52
N SER A 90 -2.47 9.70 -8.38
CA SER A 90 -2.53 9.90 -9.82
C SER A 90 -2.61 8.54 -10.54
N PRO A 91 -3.34 8.43 -11.65
CA PRO A 91 -3.42 7.19 -12.43
C PRO A 91 -2.06 6.66 -12.92
N THR A 92 -1.05 7.51 -12.98
CA THR A 92 0.33 7.09 -13.30
C THR A 92 1.00 6.32 -12.17
N MET A 93 0.54 6.48 -10.93
CA MET A 93 1.09 5.77 -9.77
C MET A 93 0.60 4.33 -9.69
N GLY A 94 -0.60 4.03 -10.17
CA GLY A 94 -1.20 2.71 -10.02
C GLY A 94 -2.70 2.69 -10.17
N LEU A 95 -3.37 1.86 -9.38
CA LEU A 95 -4.82 1.63 -9.46
C LEU A 95 -5.50 1.78 -8.09
N GLN A 96 -6.75 2.21 -8.13
CA GLN A 96 -7.57 2.36 -6.93
C GLN A 96 -8.59 1.22 -6.82
N ILE A 97 -8.62 0.58 -5.65
CA ILE A 97 -9.60 -0.44 -5.28
C ILE A 97 -10.95 0.25 -5.04
N SER A 98 -11.99 -0.14 -5.76
CA SER A 98 -13.34 0.36 -5.47
C SER A 98 -13.72 0.05 -4.03
N SER A 99 -14.37 0.97 -3.34
CA SER A 99 -14.76 0.81 -1.95
C SER A 99 -16.18 1.29 -1.68
N LYS A 100 -16.73 0.89 -0.55
CA LYS A 100 -18.01 1.38 -0.03
C LYS A 100 -17.79 1.94 1.37
N LEU A 101 -18.25 3.18 1.60
CA LEU A 101 -18.30 3.74 2.95
C LEU A 101 -19.30 2.95 3.79
N THR A 102 -18.83 2.40 4.87
CA THR A 102 -19.61 1.60 5.82
C THR A 102 -19.65 2.33 7.17
N LYS A 103 -20.80 2.36 7.78
CA LYS A 103 -21.00 2.91 9.13
C LYS A 103 -21.43 1.81 10.06
N GLU A 104 -20.66 1.60 11.11
CA GLU A 104 -20.97 0.63 12.17
C GLU A 104 -20.81 1.30 13.54
N LYS A 105 -21.89 1.32 14.33
CA LYS A 105 -21.96 2.04 15.61
C LYS A 105 -21.52 3.51 15.42
N ASN A 106 -20.40 3.91 16.04
CA ASN A 106 -19.87 5.28 16.01
C ASN A 106 -18.66 5.43 15.07
N MET A 107 -18.36 4.43 14.22
CA MET A 107 -17.22 4.45 13.31
C MET A 107 -17.69 4.45 11.85
N SER A 108 -16.98 5.20 11.02
CA SER A 108 -17.11 5.15 9.58
C SER A 108 -15.80 4.66 9.00
N TYR A 109 -15.88 3.69 8.08
CA TYR A 109 -14.70 3.14 7.43
C TYR A 109 -15.01 2.73 5.98
N LEU A 110 -13.98 2.62 5.18
CA LEU A 110 -14.08 2.13 3.82
C LEU A 110 -14.05 0.59 3.83
N ARG A 111 -14.89 -0.02 3.02
CA ARG A 111 -14.81 -1.46 2.78
C ARG A 111 -14.36 -1.69 1.34
N PRO A 112 -13.07 -2.05 1.12
CA PRO A 112 -12.57 -2.30 -0.23
C PRO A 112 -13.23 -3.54 -0.83
N ASN A 113 -13.43 -3.51 -2.15
CA ASN A 113 -14.00 -4.61 -2.92
C ASN A 113 -12.88 -5.57 -3.31
N ILE A 114 -13.00 -6.83 -2.88
CA ILE A 114 -11.98 -7.87 -3.11
C ILE A 114 -11.81 -8.18 -4.61
N ASN A 115 -12.89 -8.21 -5.39
CA ASN A 115 -12.78 -8.47 -6.83
C ASN A 115 -12.02 -7.35 -7.52
N SER A 116 -12.32 -6.08 -7.20
CA SER A 116 -11.59 -4.93 -7.70
C SER A 116 -10.10 -4.97 -7.29
N LEU A 117 -9.78 -5.42 -6.07
CA LEU A 117 -8.40 -5.61 -5.62
C LEU A 117 -7.66 -6.63 -6.51
N VAL A 118 -8.25 -7.82 -6.71
CA VAL A 118 -7.65 -8.90 -7.51
C VAL A 118 -7.49 -8.46 -8.97
N GLU A 119 -8.51 -7.84 -9.56
CA GLU A 119 -8.46 -7.30 -10.92
C GLU A 119 -7.34 -6.28 -11.09
N ASN A 120 -7.18 -5.35 -10.14
CA ASN A 120 -6.14 -4.32 -10.18
C ASN A 120 -4.73 -4.91 -10.07
N ILE A 121 -4.52 -5.90 -9.20
CA ILE A 121 -3.22 -6.58 -9.10
C ILE A 121 -2.89 -7.27 -10.42
N ASN A 122 -3.84 -8.01 -11.00
CA ASN A 122 -3.63 -8.69 -12.28
C ASN A 122 -3.32 -7.69 -13.40
N LEU A 123 -4.05 -6.56 -13.47
CA LEU A 123 -3.80 -5.51 -14.46
C LEU A 123 -2.38 -4.94 -14.37
N ILE A 124 -1.83 -4.75 -13.16
CA ILE A 124 -0.45 -4.28 -12.98
C ILE A 124 0.54 -5.36 -13.43
N ILE A 125 0.32 -6.62 -13.03
CA ILE A 125 1.20 -7.74 -13.41
C ILE A 125 1.23 -7.93 -14.94
N ASP A 126 0.08 -7.84 -15.57
CA ASP A 126 -0.04 -8.00 -17.04
C ASP A 126 0.54 -6.80 -17.81
N ASN A 127 0.55 -5.61 -17.19
CA ASN A 127 0.94 -4.35 -17.84
C ASN A 127 1.89 -3.50 -16.96
N PRO A 128 3.04 -4.04 -16.51
CA PRO A 128 3.90 -3.39 -15.51
C PRO A 128 4.46 -2.03 -15.96
N LYS A 129 4.53 -1.76 -17.25
CA LYS A 129 5.07 -0.50 -17.80
C LYS A 129 4.06 0.66 -17.79
N ASN A 130 2.78 0.38 -17.54
CA ASN A 130 1.72 1.39 -17.58
C ASN A 130 1.61 2.18 -16.28
N TYR A 131 2.21 1.69 -15.20
CA TYR A 131 2.05 2.24 -13.86
C TYR A 131 3.42 2.41 -13.17
N GLY A 132 3.49 3.37 -12.24
CA GLY A 132 4.72 3.59 -11.47
C GLY A 132 5.88 4.16 -12.29
N GLY A 133 7.08 3.68 -12.02
CA GLY A 133 8.31 4.05 -12.71
C GLY A 133 8.71 5.50 -12.52
N ARG A 134 9.49 6.03 -13.46
CA ARG A 134 10.07 7.37 -13.38
C ARG A 134 9.02 8.50 -13.35
N THR A 135 7.88 8.30 -13.99
CA THR A 135 6.80 9.28 -14.03
C THR A 135 6.21 9.48 -12.65
N SER A 136 5.92 8.40 -11.95
CA SER A 136 5.43 8.41 -10.57
C SER A 136 6.46 9.02 -9.61
N HIS A 137 7.72 8.58 -9.70
CA HIS A 137 8.82 9.13 -8.92
C HIS A 137 8.93 10.66 -9.09
N ASN A 138 8.97 11.17 -10.32
CA ASN A 138 9.10 12.60 -10.59
C ASN A 138 7.92 13.40 -10.03
N LEU A 139 6.69 12.91 -10.20
CA LEU A 139 5.50 13.57 -9.67
C LEU A 139 5.59 13.73 -8.15
N ILE A 140 5.97 12.67 -7.44
CA ILE A 140 6.10 12.70 -5.97
C ILE A 140 7.25 13.63 -5.56
N ALA A 141 8.40 13.54 -6.20
CA ALA A 141 9.56 14.39 -5.90
C ALA A 141 9.27 15.88 -6.11
N GLU A 142 8.47 16.21 -7.13
CA GLU A 142 8.06 17.59 -7.42
C GLU A 142 7.02 18.10 -6.42
N GLU A 143 5.98 17.32 -6.09
CA GLU A 143 4.85 17.79 -5.30
C GLU A 143 5.03 17.61 -3.78
N PHE A 144 5.73 16.58 -3.34
CA PHE A 144 5.82 16.18 -1.92
C PHE A 144 7.25 16.26 -1.35
N SER A 145 8.17 16.94 -2.04
CA SER A 145 9.50 17.19 -1.47
C SER A 145 9.41 18.08 -0.23
N VAL A 146 10.31 17.85 0.73
CA VAL A 146 10.44 18.70 1.94
C VAL A 146 10.56 20.17 1.55
N LYS A 147 11.37 20.49 0.52
CA LYS A 147 11.53 21.85 0.00
C LYS A 147 10.19 22.48 -0.41
N LYS A 148 9.38 21.76 -1.18
CA LYS A 148 8.09 22.27 -1.65
C LYS A 148 7.07 22.40 -0.52
N SER A 149 7.04 21.45 0.40
CA SER A 149 6.19 21.49 1.60
C SER A 149 6.50 22.70 2.46
N VAL A 150 7.78 22.97 2.72
CA VAL A 150 8.23 24.16 3.47
C VAL A 150 7.87 25.44 2.72
N GLN A 151 8.05 25.49 1.40
CA GLN A 151 7.68 26.67 0.59
C GLN A 151 6.18 26.95 0.63
N LYS A 152 5.34 25.91 0.53
CA LYS A 152 3.88 26.05 0.66
C LYS A 152 3.51 26.62 2.04
N LEU A 153 4.06 26.04 3.10
CA LEU A 153 3.82 26.53 4.47
C LEU A 153 4.26 27.99 4.64
N PHE A 154 5.43 28.36 4.12
CA PHE A 154 5.94 29.73 4.22
C PHE A 154 5.03 30.72 3.47
N ASN A 155 4.51 30.35 2.32
CA ASN A 155 3.57 31.20 1.55
C ASN A 155 2.24 31.40 2.29
N GLU A 156 1.70 30.35 2.91
CA GLU A 156 0.46 30.42 3.71
C GLU A 156 0.60 31.33 4.97
N ILE A 157 1.78 31.30 5.61
CA ILE A 157 2.03 32.14 6.81
C ILE A 157 2.13 33.62 6.42
N ASN A 158 2.56 33.94 5.19
CA ASN A 158 2.79 35.32 4.75
C ASN A 158 1.64 35.87 3.86
N SER A 159 0.58 35.10 3.66
CA SER A 159 -0.65 35.54 2.97
C SER A 159 -1.67 36.10 3.97
#